data_67e6f8d20a4fd3c15e784ca8ce9b1292
#
_entry.id   67e6f8d20a4fd3c15e784ca8ce9b1292
#
_cell.length_a   1.000
_cell.length_b   1.000
_cell.length_c   1.000
_cell.angle_alpha   90.00
_cell.angle_beta   90.00
_cell.angle_gamma   90.00
#
_symmetry.space_group_name_H-M   'P 1'
#
loop_
_entity.id
_entity.type
_entity.pdbx_description
1 polymer ?
#
loop_
_entity_poly.entity_id
_entity_poly.type
_entity_poly.pdbx_seq_one_letter_code
_entity_poly.pdbx_strand_id
1 'polypeptide(L)'
;MALLTLLIAQAGSGSGGFGGGGGGGGGGGSGFGGGSGGSGEGDPVVGIVVIGVFVLFVLFLFIQGARYRRRVRERDRRVRTASAEAAEDDTYFAADELERHAAALFRAAQMSWDARDRAALAKLVGPDLLVEWNRRLDDFDRKHWHNRVEVLGEPEVRYVGITNREDDAEDRAVVRITGKLRAYVEDGNGRRIMRKGEKDEQITLEEYWTLARRDGQWMVLSIEQRAEGDHHLAEPIVASPWSDDQRLEDEAVTELAVADALPEGFTTADLAQVDFAGDARARALDLSVADGRFAPDVLEAAARRAVAAWAEAVDGDDAALEAVASPGAVGELLYGGDASRGTRLVVRGPRVKRIQIEAVQVEQVPATMTVAVELGGSRYVEDRDTTTVLSGSKDGATTFTERWTLALDGPPDAPWRIVTAV
;
A
#
# COMPACT_ATOMS: atom_id res chain seq x y z
N MET A 1 -25.36 -20.65 -9.75
CA MET A 1 -25.19 -20.93 -8.32
C MET A 1 -23.82 -20.38 -7.92
N ALA A 2 -23.78 -19.14 -7.49
CA ALA A 2 -22.56 -18.47 -7.07
C ALA A 2 -22.11 -19.10 -5.74
N LEU A 3 -20.92 -19.69 -5.72
CA LEU A 3 -20.26 -20.14 -4.50
C LEU A 3 -19.92 -18.88 -3.68
N LEU A 4 -20.73 -18.62 -2.66
CA LEU A 4 -20.46 -17.63 -1.65
C LEU A 4 -19.15 -18.05 -0.94
N THR A 5 -18.06 -17.40 -1.26
CA THR A 5 -16.82 -17.53 -0.50
C THR A 5 -17.04 -16.79 0.82
N LEU A 6 -17.39 -17.52 1.87
CA LEU A 6 -17.51 -16.97 3.22
C LEU A 6 -16.10 -16.68 3.74
N LEU A 7 -15.72 -15.43 3.73
CA LEU A 7 -14.43 -14.96 4.26
C LEU A 7 -14.60 -14.69 5.75
N ILE A 8 -13.76 -15.29 6.59
CA ILE A 8 -13.65 -14.94 8.00
C ILE A 8 -12.99 -13.56 8.03
N ALA A 9 -13.78 -12.55 8.31
CA ALA A 9 -13.32 -11.21 8.47
C ALA A 9 -12.79 -11.04 9.91
N GLN A 10 -11.72 -10.31 10.04
CA GLN A 10 -11.12 -9.89 11.32
C GLN A 10 -10.65 -8.45 11.16
N ALA A 11 -10.56 -7.70 12.23
CA ALA A 11 -9.89 -6.41 12.18
C ALA A 11 -8.44 -6.68 11.82
N GLY A 12 -7.97 -6.14 10.72
CA GLY A 12 -6.60 -6.33 10.27
C GLY A 12 -6.42 -7.13 8.99
N SER A 13 -7.45 -7.49 8.24
CA SER A 13 -7.22 -7.97 6.89
C SER A 13 -7.32 -6.81 5.90
N GLY A 14 -6.19 -6.23 5.63
CA GLY A 14 -5.84 -5.26 4.61
C GLY A 14 -6.85 -4.15 4.27
N SER A 15 -6.42 -2.93 4.01
CA SER A 15 -7.23 -1.89 3.36
C SER A 15 -7.68 -2.29 1.96
N GLY A 16 -7.79 -3.48 1.66
CA GLY A 16 -8.19 -4.15 0.46
C GLY A 16 -8.66 -5.54 0.73
N GLY A 17 -9.01 -5.92 1.92
CA GLY A 17 -9.53 -7.22 2.00
C GLY A 17 -9.60 -7.84 3.37
N PHE A 18 -10.76 -7.87 3.93
CA PHE A 18 -11.16 -9.02 4.74
C PHE A 18 -11.20 -10.31 3.88
N GLY A 19 -10.25 -10.44 2.93
CA GLY A 19 -10.07 -11.60 2.06
C GLY A 19 -9.25 -12.63 2.77
N GLY A 20 -9.88 -13.72 3.19
CA GLY A 20 -9.28 -14.79 3.94
C GLY A 20 -7.90 -15.18 3.44
N GLY A 21 -6.90 -15.02 4.29
CA GLY A 21 -5.59 -15.61 4.15
C GLY A 21 -5.71 -17.11 4.06
N GLY A 22 -5.91 -17.60 2.87
CA GLY A 22 -5.55 -18.95 2.52
C GLY A 22 -4.03 -19.00 2.55
N GLY A 23 -3.42 -19.31 3.68
CA GLY A 23 -2.07 -19.82 3.75
C GLY A 23 -2.03 -21.10 2.95
N GLY A 24 -1.91 -20.94 1.63
CA GLY A 24 -1.62 -22.01 0.71
C GLY A 24 -0.20 -22.49 0.94
N GLY A 25 -0.03 -23.35 1.90
CA GLY A 25 0.94 -24.39 1.77
C GLY A 25 0.50 -25.25 0.60
N GLY A 26 1.05 -24.95 -0.61
CA GLY A 26 0.87 -25.72 -1.80
C GLY A 26 1.45 -27.12 -1.63
N GLY A 27 0.72 -27.99 -0.99
CA GLY A 27 0.80 -29.41 -1.20
C GLY A 27 -0.02 -29.72 -2.46
N GLY A 28 0.59 -29.61 -3.63
CA GLY A 28 0.08 -30.21 -4.85
C GLY A 28 0.07 -31.71 -4.71
N GLY A 29 -0.95 -32.25 -4.05
CA GLY A 29 -1.35 -33.63 -4.16
C GLY A 29 -2.01 -33.83 -5.51
N SER A 30 -1.22 -34.04 -6.55
CA SER A 30 -1.68 -34.70 -7.74
C SER A 30 -2.11 -36.11 -7.34
N GLY A 31 -3.41 -36.28 -7.15
CA GLY A 31 -4.05 -37.59 -7.05
C GLY A 31 -3.79 -38.31 -8.35
N PHE A 32 -2.81 -39.18 -8.34
CA PHE A 32 -2.69 -40.23 -9.33
C PHE A 32 -3.83 -41.22 -9.03
N GLY A 33 -4.88 -41.12 -9.85
CA GLY A 33 -5.91 -42.16 -9.95
C GLY A 33 -5.28 -43.49 -10.23
N GLY A 34 -5.62 -44.47 -9.40
CA GLY A 34 -5.22 -45.85 -9.59
C GLY A 34 -5.75 -46.39 -10.93
N GLY A 35 -4.81 -46.59 -11.84
CA GLY A 35 -4.97 -47.39 -13.05
C GLY A 35 -4.21 -48.69 -12.84
N SER A 36 -4.92 -49.77 -12.89
CA SER A 36 -4.46 -51.15 -12.77
C SER A 36 -3.33 -51.51 -13.75
N GLY A 37 -2.32 -52.21 -13.23
CA GLY A 37 -1.64 -53.34 -13.87
C GLY A 37 -0.87 -53.01 -15.17
N GLY A 38 0.38 -52.63 -15.00
CA GLY A 38 1.40 -52.71 -16.04
C GLY A 38 2.76 -52.79 -15.36
N SER A 39 3.32 -54.00 -15.32
CA SER A 39 4.71 -54.24 -14.92
C SER A 39 5.63 -53.68 -16.00
N GLY A 40 5.80 -52.37 -16.01
CA GLY A 40 6.87 -51.67 -16.73
C GLY A 40 7.99 -51.38 -15.74
N GLU A 41 9.16 -52.00 -15.95
CA GLU A 41 10.40 -51.61 -15.31
C GLU A 41 10.62 -50.12 -15.59
N GLY A 42 10.29 -49.30 -14.63
CA GLY A 42 10.57 -47.85 -14.73
C GLY A 42 12.08 -47.68 -14.87
N ASP A 43 12.50 -47.08 -15.97
CA ASP A 43 13.90 -46.81 -16.26
C ASP A 43 14.53 -46.12 -15.02
N PRO A 44 15.50 -46.76 -14.36
CA PRO A 44 16.11 -46.22 -13.14
C PRO A 44 16.73 -44.84 -13.36
N VAL A 45 17.05 -44.50 -14.59
CA VAL A 45 17.57 -43.18 -14.97
C VAL A 45 16.50 -42.10 -14.80
N VAL A 46 15.23 -42.40 -15.19
CA VAL A 46 14.11 -41.46 -15.03
C VAL A 46 13.84 -41.20 -13.54
N GLY A 47 13.90 -42.25 -12.71
CA GLY A 47 13.76 -42.12 -11.26
C GLY A 47 14.85 -41.22 -10.64
N ILE A 48 16.11 -41.40 -11.05
CA ILE A 48 17.24 -40.56 -10.56
C ILE A 48 17.07 -39.12 -11.01
N VAL A 49 16.64 -38.86 -12.26
CA VAL A 49 16.40 -37.50 -12.78
C VAL A 49 15.28 -36.80 -12.00
N VAL A 50 14.17 -37.49 -11.75
CA VAL A 50 13.05 -36.91 -10.96
C VAL A 50 13.48 -36.59 -9.53
N ILE A 51 14.23 -37.46 -8.88
CA ILE A 51 14.78 -37.20 -7.54
C ILE A 51 15.74 -36.04 -7.58
N GLY A 52 16.63 -35.95 -8.58
CA GLY A 52 17.58 -34.87 -8.76
C GLY A 52 16.86 -33.51 -8.92
N VAL A 53 15.84 -33.43 -9.77
CA VAL A 53 15.02 -32.22 -9.96
C VAL A 53 14.29 -31.83 -8.66
N PHE A 54 13.74 -32.83 -7.94
CA PHE A 54 13.09 -32.57 -6.66
C PHE A 54 14.05 -32.02 -5.61
N VAL A 55 15.25 -32.59 -5.48
CA VAL A 55 16.29 -32.09 -4.56
C VAL A 55 16.72 -30.67 -4.94
N LEU A 56 16.92 -30.37 -6.22
CA LEU A 56 17.25 -29.03 -6.69
C LEU A 56 16.11 -28.03 -6.37
N PHE A 57 14.86 -28.46 -6.55
CA PHE A 57 13.69 -27.64 -6.21
C PHE A 57 13.62 -27.35 -4.71
N VAL A 58 13.81 -28.36 -3.85
CA VAL A 58 13.85 -28.18 -2.39
C VAL A 58 15.01 -27.27 -1.98
N LEU A 59 16.20 -27.46 -2.57
CA LEU A 59 17.36 -26.60 -2.33
C LEU A 59 17.07 -25.16 -2.76
N PHE A 60 16.44 -24.96 -3.90
CA PHE A 60 16.00 -23.65 -4.38
C PHE A 60 15.05 -22.97 -3.39
N LEU A 61 14.03 -23.67 -2.89
CA LEU A 61 13.12 -23.15 -1.88
C LEU A 61 13.84 -22.79 -0.58
N PHE A 62 14.80 -23.62 -0.17
CA PHE A 62 15.61 -23.36 1.03
C PHE A 62 16.48 -22.11 0.87
N ILE A 63 17.12 -21.94 -0.30
CA ILE A 63 17.92 -20.75 -0.63
C ILE A 63 17.04 -19.50 -0.66
N GLN A 64 15.86 -19.56 -1.26
CA GLN A 64 14.92 -18.45 -1.29
C GLN A 64 14.46 -18.06 0.13
N GLY A 65 14.13 -19.05 0.95
CA GLY A 65 13.79 -18.81 2.36
C GLY A 65 14.95 -18.24 3.18
N ALA A 66 16.20 -18.66 2.91
CA ALA A 66 17.37 -18.12 3.58
C ALA A 66 17.66 -16.67 3.16
N ARG A 67 17.49 -16.35 1.84
CA ARG A 67 17.62 -14.98 1.31
C ARG A 67 16.57 -14.05 1.89
N TYR A 68 15.33 -14.52 1.99
CA TYR A 68 14.23 -13.75 2.58
C TYR A 68 14.53 -13.43 4.06
N ARG A 69 14.88 -14.44 4.86
CA ARG A 69 15.25 -14.23 6.28
C ARG A 69 16.43 -13.28 6.45
N ARG A 70 17.41 -13.32 5.53
CA ARG A 70 18.54 -12.38 5.54
C ARG A 70 18.08 -10.94 5.29
N ARG A 71 17.23 -10.72 4.26
CA ARG A 71 16.65 -9.40 3.97
C ARG A 71 15.88 -8.84 5.15
N VAL A 72 15.01 -9.66 5.76
CA VAL A 72 14.24 -9.23 6.95
C VAL A 72 15.15 -8.81 8.10
N ARG A 73 16.21 -9.59 8.41
CA ARG A 73 17.15 -9.24 9.47
C ARG A 73 17.97 -7.98 9.16
N GLU A 74 18.33 -7.80 7.92
CA GLU A 74 19.07 -6.61 7.47
C GLU A 74 18.18 -5.36 7.55
N ARG A 75 16.92 -5.49 7.14
CA ARG A 75 15.93 -4.43 7.28
C ARG A 75 15.70 -4.07 8.75
N ASP A 76 15.46 -5.05 9.62
CA ASP A 76 15.27 -4.86 11.06
C ASP A 76 16.44 -4.06 11.68
N ARG A 77 17.68 -4.44 11.34
CA ARG A 77 18.86 -3.71 11.83
C ARG A 77 18.90 -2.26 11.35
N ARG A 78 18.62 -2.02 10.07
CA ARG A 78 18.63 -0.68 9.49
C ARG A 78 17.54 0.20 10.11
N VAL A 79 16.33 -0.33 10.27
CA VAL A 79 15.21 0.39 10.88
C VAL A 79 15.47 0.69 12.34
N ARG A 80 16.05 -0.23 13.13
CA ARG A 80 16.43 0.04 14.52
C ARG A 80 17.49 1.14 14.65
N THR A 81 18.45 1.21 13.72
CA THR A 81 19.42 2.31 13.69
C THR A 81 18.75 3.64 13.38
N ALA A 82 17.91 3.68 12.35
CA ALA A 82 17.16 4.87 11.97
C ALA A 82 16.15 5.32 13.05
N SER A 83 15.51 4.35 13.71
CA SER A 83 14.60 4.61 14.85
C SER A 83 15.32 5.26 16.03
N ALA A 84 16.55 4.85 16.32
CA ALA A 84 17.36 5.47 17.37
C ALA A 84 17.73 6.91 17.00
N GLU A 85 18.08 7.18 15.74
CA GLU A 85 18.34 8.52 15.21
C GLU A 85 17.09 9.39 15.29
N ALA A 86 15.95 8.93 14.76
CA ALA A 86 14.68 9.66 14.80
C ALA A 86 14.20 9.95 16.24
N ALA A 87 14.45 9.03 17.16
CA ALA A 87 14.06 9.18 18.57
C ALA A 87 14.89 10.23 19.33
N GLU A 88 16.00 10.72 18.77
CA GLU A 88 16.72 11.86 19.37
C GLU A 88 15.91 13.16 19.28
N ASP A 89 15.16 13.32 18.19
CA ASP A 89 14.31 14.49 17.96
C ASP A 89 12.85 14.21 18.39
N ASP A 90 12.36 13.00 18.07
CA ASP A 90 10.98 12.59 18.33
C ASP A 90 10.89 11.19 18.96
N THR A 91 10.64 11.14 20.26
CA THR A 91 10.57 9.91 21.05
C THR A 91 9.49 8.92 20.60
N TYR A 92 8.48 9.36 19.83
CA TYR A 92 7.44 8.48 19.27
C TYR A 92 7.99 7.43 18.30
N PHE A 93 9.18 7.69 17.71
CA PHE A 93 9.84 6.73 16.83
C PHE A 93 10.72 5.71 17.56
N ALA A 94 10.85 5.78 18.89
CA ALA A 94 11.63 4.80 19.64
C ALA A 94 11.08 3.38 19.43
N ALA A 95 11.93 2.45 18.98
CA ALA A 95 11.49 1.12 18.50
C ALA A 95 10.69 0.35 19.55
N ASP A 96 11.18 0.27 20.80
CA ASP A 96 10.53 -0.51 21.85
C ASP A 96 9.19 0.13 22.29
N GLU A 97 9.06 1.45 22.18
CA GLU A 97 7.83 2.18 22.46
C GLU A 97 6.80 1.92 21.38
N LEU A 98 7.20 2.06 20.11
CA LEU A 98 6.35 1.83 18.96
C LEU A 98 5.87 0.38 18.89
N GLU A 99 6.76 -0.60 19.09
CA GLU A 99 6.39 -2.02 19.07
C GLU A 99 5.37 -2.36 20.17
N ARG A 100 5.53 -1.80 21.39
CA ARG A 100 4.55 -1.95 22.49
C ARG A 100 3.22 -1.28 22.16
N HIS A 101 3.27 -0.07 21.60
CA HIS A 101 2.07 0.67 21.21
C HIS A 101 1.30 -0.09 20.09
N ALA A 102 1.99 -0.56 19.06
CA ALA A 102 1.39 -1.32 17.98
C ALA A 102 0.77 -2.65 18.47
N ALA A 103 1.39 -3.34 19.42
CA ALA A 103 0.81 -4.52 20.04
C ALA A 103 -0.48 -4.20 20.82
N ALA A 104 -0.51 -3.08 21.53
CA ALA A 104 -1.71 -2.62 22.23
C ALA A 104 -2.81 -2.20 21.25
N LEU A 105 -2.44 -1.47 20.18
CA LEU A 105 -3.33 -1.04 19.11
C LEU A 105 -3.97 -2.24 18.40
N PHE A 106 -3.18 -3.27 18.09
CA PHE A 106 -3.67 -4.53 17.51
C PHE A 106 -4.75 -5.18 18.39
N ARG A 107 -4.47 -5.34 19.69
CA ARG A 107 -5.45 -5.92 20.62
C ARG A 107 -6.72 -5.08 20.73
N ALA A 108 -6.57 -3.75 20.86
CA ALA A 108 -7.69 -2.82 20.95
C ALA A 108 -8.57 -2.88 19.68
N ALA A 109 -7.96 -2.93 18.50
CA ALA A 109 -8.66 -3.05 17.23
C ALA A 109 -9.48 -4.35 17.16
N GLN A 110 -8.86 -5.51 17.50
CA GLN A 110 -9.56 -6.80 17.47
C GLN A 110 -10.72 -6.86 18.51
N MET A 111 -10.51 -6.33 19.71
CA MET A 111 -11.55 -6.26 20.75
C MET A 111 -12.72 -5.35 20.33
N SER A 112 -12.42 -4.15 19.80
CA SER A 112 -13.43 -3.21 19.33
C SER A 112 -14.21 -3.75 18.14
N TRP A 113 -13.54 -4.49 17.26
CA TRP A 113 -14.16 -5.20 16.14
C TRP A 113 -15.13 -6.28 16.62
N ASP A 114 -14.70 -7.16 17.53
CA ASP A 114 -15.55 -8.21 18.12
C ASP A 114 -16.77 -7.61 18.84
N ALA A 115 -16.56 -6.51 19.55
CA ALA A 115 -17.63 -5.78 20.23
C ALA A 115 -18.50 -4.93 19.30
N ARG A 116 -18.12 -4.75 18.01
CA ARG A 116 -18.74 -3.83 17.05
C ARG A 116 -18.77 -2.38 17.53
N ASP A 117 -17.81 -2.00 18.34
CA ASP A 117 -17.71 -0.65 18.89
C ASP A 117 -17.08 0.30 17.85
N ARG A 118 -17.97 0.86 16.98
CA ARG A 118 -17.56 1.81 15.92
C ARG A 118 -16.92 3.07 16.48
N ALA A 119 -17.33 3.51 17.68
CA ALA A 119 -16.77 4.69 18.31
C ALA A 119 -15.35 4.44 18.82
N ALA A 120 -15.06 3.25 19.34
CA ALA A 120 -13.72 2.85 19.70
C ALA A 120 -12.85 2.66 18.43
N LEU A 121 -13.36 1.99 17.40
CA LEU A 121 -12.65 1.83 16.13
C LEU A 121 -12.24 3.16 15.50
N ALA A 122 -13.11 4.18 15.53
CA ALA A 122 -12.84 5.52 15.01
C ALA A 122 -11.65 6.24 15.68
N LYS A 123 -11.23 5.79 16.86
CA LYS A 123 -10.06 6.32 17.57
C LYS A 123 -8.77 5.58 17.25
N LEU A 124 -8.88 4.40 16.66
CA LEU A 124 -7.75 3.49 16.43
C LEU A 124 -7.27 3.49 14.99
N VAL A 125 -8.13 3.89 14.04
CA VAL A 125 -7.86 3.79 12.62
C VAL A 125 -8.09 5.10 11.88
N GLY A 126 -7.45 5.27 10.73
CA GLY A 126 -7.62 6.40 9.83
C GLY A 126 -9.01 6.46 9.21
N PRO A 127 -9.40 7.62 8.65
CA PRO A 127 -10.76 7.85 8.15
C PRO A 127 -11.19 6.85 7.08
N ASP A 128 -10.32 6.56 6.11
CA ASP A 128 -10.63 5.66 5.00
C ASP A 128 -10.78 4.22 5.45
N LEU A 129 -9.87 3.75 6.30
CA LEU A 129 -9.96 2.42 6.89
C LEU A 129 -11.21 2.28 7.76
N LEU A 130 -11.61 3.35 8.46
CA LEU A 130 -12.85 3.38 9.24
C LEU A 130 -14.10 3.26 8.34
N VAL A 131 -14.11 3.94 7.19
CA VAL A 131 -15.21 3.84 6.22
C VAL A 131 -15.33 2.41 5.71
N GLU A 132 -14.20 1.78 5.38
CA GLU A 132 -14.17 0.39 4.94
C GLU A 132 -14.68 -0.57 6.02
N TRP A 133 -14.20 -0.42 7.24
CA TRP A 133 -14.62 -1.26 8.36
C TRP A 133 -16.10 -1.08 8.70
N ASN A 134 -16.63 0.14 8.64
CA ASN A 134 -18.04 0.40 8.84
C ASN A 134 -18.90 -0.26 7.74
N ARG A 135 -18.52 -0.16 6.47
CA ARG A 135 -19.19 -0.85 5.36
C ARG A 135 -19.24 -2.35 5.59
N ARG A 136 -18.12 -2.91 6.05
CA ARG A 136 -18.02 -4.33 6.37
C ARG A 136 -18.91 -4.75 7.53
N LEU A 137 -18.94 -3.96 8.60
CA LEU A 137 -19.84 -4.20 9.72
C LEU A 137 -21.31 -4.09 9.29
N ASP A 138 -21.66 -3.13 8.42
CA ASP A 138 -23.00 -2.99 7.85
C ASP A 138 -23.40 -4.21 7.01
N ASP A 139 -22.45 -4.79 6.26
CA ASP A 139 -22.72 -6.03 5.50
C ASP A 139 -23.01 -7.21 6.46
N PHE A 140 -22.26 -7.34 7.54
CA PHE A 140 -22.54 -8.34 8.58
C PHE A 140 -23.89 -8.09 9.26
N ASP A 141 -24.23 -6.83 9.56
CA ASP A 141 -25.52 -6.47 10.17
C ASP A 141 -26.69 -6.83 9.25
N ARG A 142 -26.60 -6.53 7.94
CA ARG A 142 -27.61 -6.93 6.93
C ARG A 142 -27.80 -8.45 6.85
N LYS A 143 -26.75 -9.23 7.04
CA LYS A 143 -26.76 -10.69 7.00
C LYS A 143 -27.14 -11.32 8.34
N HIS A 144 -27.29 -10.52 9.39
CA HIS A 144 -27.44 -10.98 10.78
C HIS A 144 -26.30 -11.92 11.20
N TRP A 145 -25.09 -11.62 10.77
CA TRP A 145 -23.87 -12.35 11.11
C TRP A 145 -23.04 -11.58 12.11
N HIS A 146 -22.31 -12.30 12.97
CA HIS A 146 -21.34 -11.73 13.87
C HIS A 146 -19.99 -12.40 13.69
N ASN A 147 -18.98 -11.63 13.32
CA ASN A 147 -17.62 -12.12 13.31
C ASN A 147 -17.03 -11.99 14.71
N ARG A 148 -16.77 -13.15 15.31
CA ARG A 148 -16.16 -13.26 16.64
C ARG A 148 -14.66 -13.38 16.50
N VAL A 149 -13.92 -12.57 17.27
CA VAL A 149 -12.46 -12.55 17.25
C VAL A 149 -11.92 -12.47 18.67
N GLU A 150 -10.99 -13.35 19.00
CA GLU A 150 -10.28 -13.38 20.27
C GLU A 150 -8.77 -13.47 20.01
N VAL A 151 -7.99 -12.57 20.57
CA VAL A 151 -6.51 -12.59 20.46
C VAL A 151 -5.96 -13.62 21.46
N LEU A 152 -5.17 -14.55 20.97
CA LEU A 152 -4.55 -15.61 21.76
C LEU A 152 -3.08 -15.29 22.08
N GLY A 153 -2.83 -14.83 23.29
CA GLY A 153 -1.48 -14.47 23.75
C GLY A 153 -1.03 -13.08 23.27
N GLU A 154 0.26 -12.81 23.38
CA GLU A 154 0.85 -11.55 22.93
C GLU A 154 1.20 -11.61 21.45
N PRO A 155 0.83 -10.59 20.63
CA PRO A 155 1.28 -10.49 19.26
C PRO A 155 2.78 -10.18 19.22
N GLU A 156 3.50 -10.81 18.31
CA GLU A 156 4.87 -10.43 17.98
C GLU A 156 4.83 -9.25 17.00
N VAL A 157 5.46 -8.14 17.38
CA VAL A 157 5.55 -6.93 16.54
C VAL A 157 6.99 -6.69 16.18
N ARG A 158 7.26 -6.28 14.93
CA ARG A 158 8.56 -5.89 14.43
C ARG A 158 8.45 -4.59 13.65
N TYR A 159 9.34 -3.67 13.93
CA TYR A 159 9.44 -2.39 13.23
C TYR A 159 10.11 -2.59 11.87
N VAL A 160 9.45 -2.19 10.77
CA VAL A 160 9.87 -2.49 9.40
C VAL A 160 10.17 -1.25 8.57
N GLY A 161 9.48 -0.15 8.81
CA GLY A 161 9.63 1.07 8.03
C GLY A 161 9.45 2.30 8.89
N ILE A 162 10.18 3.37 8.57
CA ILE A 162 10.13 4.67 9.24
C ILE A 162 10.18 5.79 8.21
N THR A 163 9.29 6.75 8.38
CA THR A 163 9.28 8.03 7.67
C THR A 163 8.98 9.11 8.69
N ASN A 164 10.01 9.86 9.05
CA ASN A 164 9.96 11.00 9.96
C ASN A 164 10.01 12.28 9.11
N ARG A 165 8.95 13.07 9.15
CA ARG A 165 8.77 14.30 8.38
C ARG A 165 8.74 15.51 9.30
N GLU A 166 8.77 16.72 8.71
CA GLU A 166 8.63 17.96 9.45
C GLU A 166 7.22 18.14 10.01
N ASP A 167 6.20 17.74 9.22
CA ASP A 167 4.80 17.68 9.69
C ASP A 167 4.50 16.29 10.26
N ASP A 168 4.17 16.24 11.54
CA ASP A 168 3.74 15.03 12.25
C ASP A 168 2.61 14.27 11.53
N ALA A 169 1.74 14.97 10.78
CA ALA A 169 0.67 14.34 10.02
C ALA A 169 1.19 13.48 8.85
N GLU A 170 2.41 13.74 8.39
CA GLU A 170 3.09 12.97 7.35
C GLU A 170 3.99 11.87 7.89
N ASP A 171 4.13 11.77 9.21
CA ASP A 171 4.88 10.70 9.86
C ASP A 171 4.25 9.34 9.59
N ARG A 172 5.10 8.38 9.24
CA ARG A 172 4.67 6.99 9.01
C ARG A 172 5.61 6.03 9.73
N ALA A 173 5.02 5.01 10.30
CA ALA A 173 5.74 3.86 10.83
C ALA A 173 5.10 2.57 10.28
N VAL A 174 5.91 1.66 9.78
CA VAL A 174 5.42 0.37 9.31
C VAL A 174 5.86 -0.70 10.28
N VAL A 175 4.92 -1.47 10.79
CA VAL A 175 5.18 -2.61 11.66
C VAL A 175 4.65 -3.90 11.03
N ARG A 176 5.35 -4.98 11.24
CA ARG A 176 4.89 -6.33 10.92
C ARG A 176 4.40 -7.00 12.18
N ILE A 177 3.15 -7.44 12.18
CA ILE A 177 2.47 -8.05 13.30
C ILE A 177 2.23 -9.53 13.01
N THR A 178 2.65 -10.40 13.91
CA THR A 178 2.31 -11.82 13.90
C THR A 178 1.44 -12.12 15.11
N GLY A 179 0.18 -12.45 14.88
CA GLY A 179 -0.80 -12.71 15.94
C GLY A 179 -1.47 -14.07 15.79
N LYS A 180 -1.82 -14.67 16.93
CA LYS A 180 -2.68 -15.85 16.96
C LYS A 180 -4.08 -15.43 17.39
N LEU A 181 -5.08 -15.79 16.60
CA LEU A 181 -6.46 -15.45 16.85
C LEU A 181 -7.32 -16.73 16.89
N ARG A 182 -8.40 -16.65 17.67
CA ARG A 182 -9.56 -17.50 17.45
C ARG A 182 -10.60 -16.64 16.73
N ALA A 183 -10.97 -17.03 15.50
CA ALA A 183 -11.91 -16.26 14.70
C ALA A 183 -12.94 -17.17 14.02
N TYR A 184 -14.21 -16.77 14.10
CA TYR A 184 -15.31 -17.48 13.45
C TYR A 184 -16.49 -16.52 13.22
N VAL A 185 -17.42 -16.92 12.36
CA VAL A 185 -18.67 -16.19 12.12
C VAL A 185 -19.84 -16.96 12.70
N GLU A 186 -20.72 -16.27 13.41
CA GLU A 186 -22.00 -16.83 13.89
C GLU A 186 -23.19 -16.10 13.26
N ASP A 187 -24.33 -16.81 13.11
CA ASP A 187 -25.59 -16.23 12.67
C ASP A 187 -26.34 -15.57 13.84
N GLY A 188 -27.48 -14.92 13.55
CA GLY A 188 -28.30 -14.24 14.56
C GLY A 188 -28.88 -15.17 15.65
N ASN A 189 -28.76 -16.48 15.51
CA ASN A 189 -29.13 -17.47 16.51
C ASN A 189 -27.93 -18.00 17.30
N GLY A 190 -26.75 -17.45 17.10
CA GLY A 190 -25.51 -17.92 17.72
C GLY A 190 -24.96 -19.19 17.11
N ARG A 191 -25.46 -19.61 15.92
CA ARG A 191 -24.98 -20.78 15.23
C ARG A 191 -23.79 -20.44 14.37
N ARG A 192 -22.70 -21.20 14.53
CA ARG A 192 -21.48 -20.98 13.73
C ARG A 192 -21.71 -21.26 12.26
N ILE A 193 -21.25 -20.35 11.42
CA ILE A 193 -21.24 -20.47 9.98
C ILE A 193 -19.86 -20.97 9.57
N MET A 194 -19.75 -22.28 9.29
CA MET A 194 -18.46 -22.90 8.96
C MET A 194 -18.27 -23.04 7.45
N ARG A 195 -17.05 -22.85 6.97
CA ARG A 195 -16.65 -23.26 5.62
C ARG A 195 -16.62 -24.77 5.51
N LYS A 196 -16.99 -25.27 4.34
CA LYS A 196 -16.88 -26.70 4.04
C LYS A 196 -15.39 -27.10 4.09
N GLY A 197 -15.01 -27.90 5.09
CA GLY A 197 -13.64 -28.40 5.29
C GLY A 197 -12.81 -27.67 6.34
N GLU A 198 -13.30 -26.59 6.95
CA GLU A 198 -12.62 -25.87 8.03
C GLU A 198 -12.82 -26.62 9.35
N LYS A 199 -11.72 -26.96 10.02
CA LYS A 199 -11.74 -27.73 11.29
C LYS A 199 -11.20 -26.90 12.45
N ASP A 200 -10.49 -25.82 12.19
CA ASP A 200 -9.79 -25.05 13.20
C ASP A 200 -10.24 -23.59 13.17
N GLU A 201 -10.55 -23.06 14.35
CA GLU A 201 -10.91 -21.66 14.56
C GLU A 201 -9.67 -20.83 14.89
N GLN A 202 -8.56 -21.49 15.15
CA GLN A 202 -7.30 -20.81 15.45
C GLN A 202 -6.56 -20.53 14.16
N ILE A 203 -6.28 -19.26 13.96
CA ILE A 203 -5.49 -18.77 12.83
C ILE A 203 -4.24 -18.05 13.32
N THR A 204 -3.17 -18.16 12.57
CA THR A 204 -2.01 -17.29 12.73
C THR A 204 -2.04 -16.31 11.57
N LEU A 205 -2.18 -15.03 11.88
CA LEU A 205 -2.06 -13.97 10.90
C LEU A 205 -0.66 -13.38 10.92
N GLU A 206 -0.27 -12.85 9.78
CA GLU A 206 0.94 -12.09 9.60
C GLU A 206 0.61 -10.93 8.67
N GLU A 207 0.68 -9.70 9.19
CA GLU A 207 0.24 -8.48 8.51
C GLU A 207 1.28 -7.38 8.67
N TYR A 208 1.32 -6.48 7.69
CA TYR A 208 2.01 -5.22 7.77
C TYR A 208 0.99 -4.12 8.04
N TRP A 209 1.23 -3.34 9.07
CA TRP A 209 0.40 -2.21 9.45
C TRP A 209 1.17 -0.92 9.25
N THR A 210 0.65 -0.03 8.42
CA THR A 210 1.14 1.33 8.29
C THR A 210 0.42 2.19 9.31
N LEU A 211 1.20 2.84 10.16
CA LEU A 211 0.73 3.72 11.21
C LEU A 211 1.02 5.17 10.84
N ALA A 212 0.11 6.09 11.18
CA ALA A 212 0.32 7.54 11.11
C ALA A 212 0.07 8.18 12.46
N ARG A 213 0.58 9.39 12.64
CA ARG A 213 0.34 10.18 13.84
C ARG A 213 -0.89 11.05 13.68
N ARG A 214 -1.69 11.11 14.74
CA ARG A 214 -2.80 12.03 14.87
C ARG A 214 -2.97 12.41 16.33
N ASP A 215 -2.99 13.72 16.61
CA ASP A 215 -3.13 14.23 17.97
C ASP A 215 -2.10 13.63 18.96
N GLY A 216 -0.86 13.39 18.50
CA GLY A 216 0.21 12.80 19.30
C GLY A 216 0.06 11.28 19.55
N GLN A 217 -0.78 10.58 18.82
CA GLN A 217 -0.97 9.12 18.95
C GLN A 217 -0.85 8.42 17.58
N TRP A 218 -0.30 7.22 17.61
CA TRP A 218 -0.29 6.35 16.44
C TRP A 218 -1.66 5.73 16.20
N MET A 219 -2.13 5.77 14.97
CA MET A 219 -3.34 5.11 14.49
C MET A 219 -3.02 4.28 13.25
N VAL A 220 -3.86 3.32 12.92
CA VAL A 220 -3.69 2.46 11.74
C VAL A 220 -4.23 3.17 10.51
N LEU A 221 -3.40 3.38 9.49
CA LEU A 221 -3.83 3.86 8.19
C LEU A 221 -4.19 2.75 7.22
N SER A 222 -3.30 1.76 7.11
CA SER A 222 -3.50 0.63 6.21
C SER A 222 -3.01 -0.66 6.81
N ILE A 223 -3.54 -1.76 6.30
CA ILE A 223 -3.22 -3.11 6.73
C ILE A 223 -3.07 -3.98 5.49
N GLU A 224 -1.97 -4.68 5.38
CA GLU A 224 -1.64 -5.52 4.26
C GLU A 224 -1.32 -6.94 4.72
N GLN A 225 -1.77 -7.91 3.91
CA GLN A 225 -1.38 -9.30 4.13
C GLN A 225 0.12 -9.46 3.87
N ARG A 226 0.73 -10.49 4.47
CA ARG A 226 2.16 -10.76 4.31
C ARG A 226 2.63 -10.72 2.85
N ALA A 227 1.89 -11.34 1.93
CA ALA A 227 2.28 -11.41 0.52
C ALA A 227 2.21 -10.04 -0.18
N GLU A 228 1.32 -9.17 0.27
CA GLU A 228 1.13 -7.81 -0.25
C GLU A 228 2.17 -6.85 0.34
N GLY A 229 2.48 -6.96 1.65
CA GLY A 229 3.33 -6.02 2.38
C GLY A 229 4.83 -6.30 2.31
N ASP A 230 5.29 -7.33 1.60
CA ASP A 230 6.73 -7.62 1.46
C ASP A 230 7.53 -6.51 0.75
N HIS A 231 6.86 -5.57 0.05
CA HIS A 231 7.48 -4.40 -0.58
C HIS A 231 8.10 -3.45 0.45
N HIS A 232 7.53 -3.34 1.66
CA HIS A 232 8.06 -2.50 2.74
C HIS A 232 9.49 -2.85 3.14
N LEU A 233 9.94 -4.08 2.86
CA LEU A 233 11.32 -4.47 3.09
C LEU A 233 12.34 -3.75 2.18
N ALA A 234 11.87 -3.13 1.10
CA ALA A 234 12.69 -2.46 0.09
C ALA A 234 12.47 -0.93 0.03
N GLU A 235 11.49 -0.42 0.75
CA GLU A 235 11.20 1.02 0.78
C GLU A 235 12.32 1.85 1.38
N PRO A 236 12.41 3.15 1.05
CA PRO A 236 13.31 4.08 1.73
C PRO A 236 13.09 4.07 3.24
N ILE A 237 14.08 4.52 3.98
CA ILE A 237 14.03 4.78 5.42
C ILE A 237 14.34 6.25 5.58
N VAL A 238 13.39 7.03 6.08
CA VAL A 238 13.53 8.46 6.33
C VAL A 238 13.58 8.67 7.83
N ALA A 239 14.80 8.75 8.38
CA ALA A 239 15.01 8.88 9.82
C ALA A 239 14.81 10.31 10.33
N SER A 240 14.93 11.30 9.47
CA SER A 240 14.71 12.71 9.78
C SER A 240 14.20 13.46 8.54
N PRO A 241 13.54 14.63 8.71
CA PRO A 241 13.12 15.46 7.58
C PRO A 241 14.26 15.79 6.61
N TRP A 242 15.47 15.92 7.14
CA TRP A 242 16.68 16.25 6.39
C TRP A 242 17.29 15.07 5.61
N SER A 243 16.78 13.85 5.78
CA SER A 243 17.25 12.66 5.08
C SER A 243 16.47 12.35 3.79
N ASP A 244 15.51 13.20 3.41
CA ASP A 244 14.76 13.11 2.15
C ASP A 244 15.18 14.21 1.18
N ASP A 245 16.40 14.06 0.66
CA ASP A 245 17.04 15.05 -0.22
C ASP A 245 16.16 15.43 -1.43
N GLN A 246 15.47 14.45 -2.04
CA GLN A 246 14.61 14.68 -3.21
C GLN A 246 13.45 15.61 -2.90
N ARG A 247 12.76 15.36 -1.82
CA ARG A 247 11.60 16.15 -1.43
C ARG A 247 11.98 17.58 -1.11
N LEU A 248 13.07 17.76 -0.34
CA LEU A 248 13.60 19.09 0.00
C LEU A 248 13.97 19.88 -1.25
N GLU A 249 14.56 19.24 -2.24
CA GLU A 249 14.91 19.85 -3.51
C GLU A 249 13.66 20.26 -4.32
N ASP A 250 12.67 19.38 -4.42
CA ASP A 250 11.40 19.67 -5.12
C ASP A 250 10.61 20.81 -4.44
N GLU A 251 10.62 20.87 -3.11
CA GLU A 251 10.00 21.95 -2.34
C GLU A 251 10.71 23.28 -2.57
N ALA A 252 12.04 23.30 -2.48
CA ALA A 252 12.84 24.50 -2.71
C ALA A 252 12.67 25.05 -4.14
N VAL A 253 12.66 24.19 -5.16
CA VAL A 253 12.43 24.58 -6.56
C VAL A 253 11.03 25.19 -6.73
N THR A 254 10.03 24.60 -6.12
CA THR A 254 8.65 25.11 -6.19
C THR A 254 8.52 26.47 -5.51
N GLU A 255 9.10 26.65 -4.32
CA GLU A 255 9.08 27.90 -3.58
C GLU A 255 9.80 29.04 -4.35
N LEU A 256 10.98 28.77 -4.87
CA LEU A 256 11.75 29.74 -5.67
C LEU A 256 10.99 30.14 -6.94
N ALA A 257 10.30 29.21 -7.60
CA ALA A 257 9.51 29.50 -8.79
C ALA A 257 8.29 30.39 -8.51
N VAL A 258 7.60 30.14 -7.41
CA VAL A 258 6.45 30.96 -6.97
C VAL A 258 6.91 32.36 -6.57
N ALA A 259 8.12 32.50 -6.04
CA ALA A 259 8.72 33.78 -5.67
C ALA A 259 9.36 34.54 -6.85
N ASP A 260 9.30 34.02 -8.10
CA ASP A 260 9.99 34.55 -9.28
C ASP A 260 11.51 34.68 -9.08
N ALA A 261 12.11 33.85 -8.25
CA ALA A 261 13.49 33.93 -7.80
C ALA A 261 14.40 32.80 -8.34
N LEU A 262 13.96 32.04 -9.34
CA LEU A 262 14.75 30.92 -9.91
C LEU A 262 16.02 31.45 -10.58
N PRO A 263 17.21 31.01 -10.16
CA PRO A 263 18.46 31.37 -10.82
C PRO A 263 18.54 30.80 -12.24
N GLU A 264 19.03 31.58 -13.20
CA GLU A 264 19.33 31.05 -14.53
C GLU A 264 20.35 29.90 -14.45
N GLY A 265 20.01 28.74 -15.01
CA GLY A 265 20.88 27.56 -15.09
C GLY A 265 20.87 26.65 -13.87
N PHE A 266 19.88 26.75 -13.00
CA PHE A 266 19.68 25.80 -11.92
C PHE A 266 19.33 24.43 -12.53
N THR A 267 20.18 23.42 -12.30
CA THR A 267 19.95 22.02 -12.71
C THR A 267 20.00 21.13 -11.49
N THR A 268 18.88 20.50 -11.20
CA THR A 268 18.81 19.45 -10.19
C THR A 268 19.47 18.17 -10.72
N ALA A 269 20.45 17.65 -9.99
CA ALA A 269 21.17 16.44 -10.38
C ALA A 269 20.46 15.19 -9.91
N ASP A 270 20.23 14.27 -10.85
CA ASP A 270 20.06 12.81 -10.68
C ASP A 270 19.03 12.27 -9.67
N LEU A 271 17.74 12.48 -9.95
CA LEU A 271 16.71 11.72 -9.21
C LEU A 271 15.60 11.33 -10.18
N ALA A 272 14.74 10.37 -9.87
CA ALA A 272 13.79 9.72 -10.78
C ALA A 272 13.50 10.52 -12.06
N GLN A 273 14.20 10.21 -13.13
CA GLN A 273 14.23 11.03 -14.35
C GLN A 273 12.81 11.26 -14.86
N VAL A 274 12.39 12.52 -14.83
CA VAL A 274 11.20 12.95 -15.56
C VAL A 274 11.63 13.31 -16.97
N ASP A 275 11.07 12.64 -17.94
CA ASP A 275 11.33 12.88 -19.34
C ASP A 275 10.32 13.88 -19.93
N PHE A 276 10.73 14.61 -20.95
CA PHE A 276 9.82 15.39 -21.76
C PHE A 276 9.66 14.76 -23.14
N ALA A 277 8.41 14.64 -23.61
CA ALA A 277 8.13 14.16 -24.94
C ALA A 277 8.15 15.30 -25.97
N GLY A 278 8.64 15.01 -27.16
CA GLY A 278 8.59 15.96 -28.28
C GLY A 278 9.23 17.31 -27.97
N ASP A 279 8.45 18.38 -28.13
CA ASP A 279 8.84 19.76 -27.90
C ASP A 279 8.39 20.31 -26.52
N ALA A 280 7.84 19.46 -25.66
CA ALA A 280 7.27 19.88 -24.37
C ALA A 280 8.30 20.63 -23.48
N ARG A 281 9.57 20.19 -23.48
CA ARG A 281 10.64 20.89 -22.72
C ARG A 281 10.95 22.27 -23.30
N ALA A 282 11.05 22.39 -24.62
CA ALA A 282 11.30 23.67 -25.27
C ALA A 282 10.14 24.64 -24.99
N ARG A 283 8.90 24.17 -25.10
CA ARG A 283 7.71 24.95 -24.79
C ARG A 283 7.68 25.40 -23.32
N ALA A 284 8.03 24.52 -22.37
CA ALA A 284 8.15 24.86 -20.96
C ALA A 284 9.18 25.97 -20.73
N LEU A 285 10.36 25.88 -21.35
CA LEU A 285 11.41 26.91 -21.28
C LEU A 285 10.94 28.25 -21.86
N ASP A 286 10.25 28.25 -23.00
CA ASP A 286 9.72 29.49 -23.58
C ASP A 286 8.69 30.16 -22.67
N LEU A 287 7.81 29.38 -22.05
CA LEU A 287 6.79 29.87 -21.12
C LEU A 287 7.38 30.34 -19.80
N SER A 288 8.44 29.71 -19.33
CA SER A 288 9.11 30.04 -18.05
C SER A 288 9.73 31.46 -18.05
N VAL A 289 10.00 32.03 -19.22
CA VAL A 289 10.48 33.43 -19.33
C VAL A 289 9.41 34.43 -18.83
N ALA A 290 8.14 34.07 -18.97
CA ALA A 290 7.02 34.92 -18.54
C ALA A 290 6.47 34.54 -17.17
N ASP A 291 6.54 33.25 -16.81
CA ASP A 291 6.03 32.72 -15.56
C ASP A 291 6.88 31.52 -15.10
N GLY A 292 7.62 31.70 -14.01
CA GLY A 292 8.52 30.67 -13.45
C GLY A 292 7.86 29.34 -13.14
N ARG A 293 6.54 29.32 -12.92
CA ARG A 293 5.78 28.08 -12.65
C ARG A 293 5.76 27.09 -13.83
N PHE A 294 6.19 27.54 -15.04
CA PHE A 294 6.40 26.69 -16.21
C PHE A 294 7.84 26.20 -16.38
N ALA A 295 8.75 26.59 -15.50
CA ALA A 295 10.13 26.11 -15.59
C ALA A 295 10.14 24.56 -15.58
N PRO A 296 10.98 23.92 -16.43
CA PRO A 296 11.04 22.47 -16.50
C PRO A 296 11.17 21.79 -15.14
N ASP A 297 12.04 22.31 -14.28
CA ASP A 297 12.30 21.74 -12.95
C ASP A 297 11.04 21.80 -12.04
N VAL A 298 10.25 22.87 -12.16
CA VAL A 298 8.98 23.02 -11.45
C VAL A 298 7.92 22.03 -11.95
N LEU A 299 7.85 21.82 -13.26
CA LEU A 299 6.94 20.83 -13.86
C LEU A 299 7.35 19.40 -13.46
N GLU A 300 8.65 19.13 -13.42
CA GLU A 300 9.19 17.86 -12.95
C GLU A 300 8.87 17.61 -11.47
N ALA A 301 9.07 18.61 -10.60
CA ALA A 301 8.73 18.53 -9.17
C ALA A 301 7.22 18.29 -8.97
N ALA A 302 6.38 19.02 -9.72
CA ALA A 302 4.94 18.83 -9.66
C ALA A 302 4.50 17.43 -10.11
N ALA A 303 5.11 16.90 -11.17
CA ALA A 303 4.83 15.55 -11.65
C ALA A 303 5.27 14.48 -10.62
N ARG A 304 6.45 14.63 -10.02
CA ARG A 304 6.93 13.71 -8.95
C ARG A 304 6.01 13.76 -7.73
N ARG A 305 5.61 14.94 -7.27
CA ARG A 305 4.69 15.13 -6.15
C ARG A 305 3.34 14.45 -6.41
N ALA A 306 2.77 14.65 -7.59
CA ALA A 306 1.52 14.02 -7.98
C ALA A 306 1.61 12.48 -7.97
N VAL A 307 2.73 11.93 -8.46
CA VAL A 307 2.97 10.49 -8.50
C VAL A 307 3.19 9.91 -7.11
N ALA A 308 3.93 10.60 -6.24
CA ALA A 308 4.15 10.19 -4.85
C ALA A 308 2.84 10.17 -4.06
N ALA A 309 2.02 11.21 -4.19
CA ALA A 309 0.72 11.30 -3.53
C ALA A 309 -0.26 10.22 -4.02
N TRP A 310 -0.28 9.95 -5.32
CA TRP A 310 -1.07 8.84 -5.86
C TRP A 310 -0.58 7.47 -5.34
N ALA A 311 0.73 7.25 -5.30
CA ALA A 311 1.31 6.00 -4.82
C ALA A 311 0.97 5.74 -3.34
N GLU A 312 0.97 6.77 -2.51
CA GLU A 312 0.52 6.68 -1.13
C GLU A 312 -0.98 6.36 -1.05
N ALA A 313 -1.80 7.05 -1.83
CA ALA A 313 -3.25 6.88 -1.78
C ALA A 313 -3.72 5.50 -2.25
N VAL A 314 -3.15 4.94 -3.32
CA VAL A 314 -3.56 3.60 -3.81
C VAL A 314 -3.14 2.46 -2.90
N ASP A 315 -2.21 2.72 -1.99
CA ASP A 315 -1.70 1.75 -1.01
C ASP A 315 -2.25 2.01 0.41
N GLY A 316 -2.81 3.19 0.66
CA GLY A 316 -3.27 3.59 1.98
C GLY A 316 -4.36 4.65 2.01
N ASP A 317 -4.06 5.81 2.56
CA ASP A 317 -4.99 6.90 2.84
C ASP A 317 -5.14 7.86 1.64
N ASP A 318 -6.34 8.40 1.42
CA ASP A 318 -6.63 9.34 0.31
C ASP A 318 -6.03 10.74 0.55
N ALA A 319 -5.67 11.10 1.78
CA ALA A 319 -5.33 12.47 2.17
C ALA A 319 -4.19 13.08 1.36
N ALA A 320 -3.13 12.32 1.09
CA ALA A 320 -2.01 12.79 0.27
C ALA A 320 -2.45 13.17 -1.15
N LEU A 321 -3.31 12.37 -1.77
CA LEU A 321 -3.85 12.65 -3.11
C LEU A 321 -4.85 13.80 -3.09
N GLU A 322 -5.68 13.90 -2.04
CA GLU A 322 -6.64 15.01 -1.89
C GLU A 322 -5.94 16.38 -1.79
N ALA A 323 -4.70 16.42 -1.29
CA ALA A 323 -3.90 17.64 -1.23
C ALA A 323 -3.44 18.15 -2.61
N VAL A 324 -3.22 17.24 -3.57
CA VAL A 324 -2.65 17.54 -4.89
C VAL A 324 -3.57 17.24 -6.07
N ALA A 325 -4.83 16.88 -5.82
CA ALA A 325 -5.80 16.55 -6.84
C ALA A 325 -7.16 17.22 -6.59
N SER A 326 -7.92 17.43 -7.66
CA SER A 326 -9.32 17.84 -7.51
C SER A 326 -10.17 16.68 -6.98
N PRO A 327 -11.29 16.94 -6.30
CA PRO A 327 -12.19 15.87 -5.82
C PRO A 327 -12.68 14.94 -6.94
N GLY A 328 -12.88 15.48 -8.16
CA GLY A 328 -13.22 14.69 -9.34
C GLY A 328 -12.10 13.72 -9.73
N ALA A 329 -10.86 14.22 -9.79
CA ALA A 329 -9.70 13.40 -10.11
C ALA A 329 -9.44 12.30 -9.05
N VAL A 330 -9.60 12.60 -7.77
CA VAL A 330 -9.57 11.57 -6.70
C VAL A 330 -10.62 10.49 -6.94
N GLY A 331 -11.85 10.91 -7.30
CA GLY A 331 -12.94 9.99 -7.65
C GLY A 331 -12.61 9.09 -8.84
N GLU A 332 -12.00 9.63 -9.89
CA GLU A 332 -11.59 8.87 -11.07
C GLU A 332 -10.43 7.90 -10.73
N LEU A 333 -9.38 8.41 -10.09
CA LEU A 333 -8.15 7.68 -9.81
C LEU A 333 -8.33 6.53 -8.82
N LEU A 334 -9.10 6.74 -7.76
CA LEU A 334 -9.23 5.74 -6.70
C LEU A 334 -10.53 4.94 -6.76
N TYR A 335 -11.59 5.52 -7.30
CA TYR A 335 -12.93 4.96 -7.24
C TYR A 335 -13.57 4.72 -8.61
N GLY A 336 -12.78 4.88 -9.71
CA GLY A 336 -13.29 4.69 -11.08
C GLY A 336 -14.50 5.55 -11.42
N GLY A 337 -14.63 6.74 -10.81
CA GLY A 337 -15.76 7.65 -10.97
C GLY A 337 -17.04 7.22 -10.22
N ASP A 338 -16.98 6.16 -9.41
CA ASP A 338 -18.12 5.71 -8.60
C ASP A 338 -18.40 6.69 -7.45
N ALA A 339 -19.47 7.47 -7.57
CA ALA A 339 -19.90 8.45 -6.56
C ALA A 339 -20.24 7.81 -5.20
N SER A 340 -20.60 6.53 -5.18
CA SER A 340 -20.88 5.80 -3.94
C SER A 340 -19.61 5.37 -3.22
N ARG A 341 -18.45 5.46 -3.91
CA ARG A 341 -17.16 4.92 -3.46
C ARG A 341 -17.29 3.45 -3.01
N GLY A 342 -18.12 2.67 -3.67
CA GLY A 342 -18.38 1.25 -3.39
C GLY A 342 -17.27 0.36 -3.89
N THR A 343 -16.48 0.83 -4.87
CA THR A 343 -15.30 0.15 -5.39
C THR A 343 -14.06 0.98 -5.15
N ARG A 344 -12.88 0.35 -5.02
CA ARG A 344 -11.59 1.04 -4.86
C ARG A 344 -10.50 0.39 -5.69
N LEU A 345 -9.70 1.21 -6.36
CA LEU A 345 -8.43 0.80 -6.92
C LEU A 345 -7.40 0.65 -5.80
N VAL A 346 -6.74 -0.48 -5.74
CA VAL A 346 -5.62 -0.76 -4.83
C VAL A 346 -4.41 -1.16 -5.66
N VAL A 347 -3.26 -0.60 -5.33
CA VAL A 347 -1.97 -1.00 -5.90
C VAL A 347 -0.99 -1.22 -4.76
N ARG A 348 -0.62 -2.47 -4.53
CA ARG A 348 0.34 -2.82 -3.47
C ARG A 348 1.76 -2.77 -3.99
N GLY A 349 2.62 -2.12 -3.23
CA GLY A 349 4.01 -1.87 -3.58
C GLY A 349 4.14 -1.09 -4.89
N PRO A 350 3.51 0.10 -5.01
CA PRO A 350 3.59 0.90 -6.21
C PRO A 350 5.05 1.28 -6.49
N ARG A 351 5.48 1.10 -7.73
CA ARG A 351 6.83 1.44 -8.19
C ARG A 351 6.73 2.30 -9.42
N VAL A 352 7.29 3.48 -9.33
CA VAL A 352 7.41 4.38 -10.47
C VAL A 352 8.56 3.91 -11.34
N LYS A 353 8.28 3.62 -12.62
CA LYS A 353 9.28 3.22 -13.60
C LYS A 353 9.71 4.38 -14.49
N ARG A 354 8.75 5.22 -14.86
CA ARG A 354 8.98 6.37 -15.73
C ARG A 354 7.89 7.41 -15.51
N ILE A 355 8.29 8.68 -15.51
CA ILE A 355 7.39 9.83 -15.57
C ILE A 355 7.74 10.58 -16.85
N GLN A 356 6.74 10.94 -17.66
CA GLN A 356 6.95 11.68 -18.89
C GLN A 356 5.94 12.82 -19.02
N ILE A 357 6.43 14.05 -19.14
CA ILE A 357 5.60 15.21 -19.47
C ILE A 357 5.41 15.24 -20.98
N GLU A 358 4.17 14.97 -21.43
CA GLU A 358 3.84 14.84 -22.86
C GLU A 358 3.52 16.17 -23.52
N ALA A 359 2.88 17.10 -22.78
CA ALA A 359 2.46 18.39 -23.32
C ALA A 359 2.29 19.45 -22.23
N VAL A 360 2.51 20.71 -22.59
CA VAL A 360 2.17 21.89 -21.79
C VAL A 360 1.28 22.79 -22.65
N GLN A 361 0.10 23.12 -22.17
CA GLN A 361 -0.93 23.89 -22.90
C GLN A 361 -1.35 25.13 -22.10
N VAL A 362 -1.31 26.28 -22.73
CA VAL A 362 -1.67 27.58 -22.14
C VAL A 362 -2.85 28.24 -22.86
N GLU A 363 -3.33 27.62 -23.92
CA GLU A 363 -4.50 28.08 -24.68
C GLU A 363 -5.81 27.90 -23.87
N GLN A 364 -5.73 27.13 -22.79
CA GLN A 364 -6.82 26.90 -21.83
C GLN A 364 -6.56 27.69 -20.55
N VAL A 365 -7.60 28.03 -19.83
CA VAL A 365 -7.53 28.66 -18.51
C VAL A 365 -8.32 27.77 -17.53
N PRO A 366 -7.69 27.21 -16.52
CA PRO A 366 -6.23 27.28 -16.22
C PRO A 366 -5.36 26.55 -17.27
N ALA A 367 -4.08 26.92 -17.33
CA ALA A 367 -3.10 26.19 -18.13
C ALA A 367 -2.95 24.75 -17.63
N THR A 368 -2.62 23.83 -18.54
CA THR A 368 -2.53 22.39 -18.21
C THR A 368 -1.23 21.76 -18.67
N MET A 369 -0.81 20.72 -17.98
CA MET A 369 0.20 19.77 -18.46
C MET A 369 -0.33 18.34 -18.43
N THR A 370 0.07 17.56 -19.44
CA THR A 370 -0.25 16.13 -19.51
C THR A 370 0.97 15.31 -19.13
N VAL A 371 0.80 14.38 -18.20
CA VAL A 371 1.85 13.51 -17.68
C VAL A 371 1.45 12.06 -17.90
N ALA A 372 2.32 11.27 -18.55
CA ALA A 372 2.21 9.83 -18.64
C ALA A 372 3.13 9.18 -17.58
N VAL A 373 2.60 8.25 -16.82
CA VAL A 373 3.31 7.58 -15.73
C VAL A 373 3.30 6.07 -15.95
N GLU A 374 4.48 5.48 -16.11
CA GLU A 374 4.63 4.03 -16.14
C GLU A 374 4.87 3.51 -14.74
N LEU A 375 4.00 2.62 -14.30
CA LEU A 375 3.89 2.13 -12.94
C LEU A 375 4.00 0.61 -12.88
N GLY A 376 4.43 0.09 -11.75
CA GLY A 376 4.41 -1.34 -11.44
C GLY A 376 3.85 -1.57 -10.06
N GLY A 377 3.22 -2.72 -9.83
CA GLY A 377 2.66 -3.10 -8.54
C GLY A 377 1.60 -4.18 -8.68
N SER A 378 1.14 -4.73 -7.57
CA SER A 378 -0.02 -5.63 -7.56
C SER A 378 -1.29 -4.81 -7.62
N ARG A 379 -1.89 -4.72 -8.83
CA ARG A 379 -3.03 -3.85 -9.15
C ARG A 379 -4.33 -4.63 -9.19
N TYR A 380 -5.32 -4.18 -8.43
CA TYR A 380 -6.66 -4.74 -8.45
C TYR A 380 -7.72 -3.69 -8.06
N VAL A 381 -8.96 -3.96 -8.44
CA VAL A 381 -10.14 -3.22 -7.99
C VAL A 381 -10.95 -4.13 -7.09
N GLU A 382 -11.35 -3.64 -5.94
CA GLU A 382 -12.15 -4.41 -5.01
C GLU A 382 -13.47 -3.72 -4.67
N ASP A 383 -14.44 -4.53 -4.29
CA ASP A 383 -15.67 -4.12 -3.67
C ASP A 383 -15.44 -3.85 -2.19
N ARG A 384 -15.71 -2.65 -1.72
CA ARG A 384 -15.42 -2.20 -0.34
C ARG A 384 -16.38 -2.78 0.71
N ASP A 385 -17.54 -3.27 0.30
CA ASP A 385 -18.50 -3.90 1.22
C ASP A 385 -18.11 -5.36 1.50
N THR A 386 -17.61 -6.06 0.50
CA THR A 386 -17.36 -7.49 0.54
C THR A 386 -15.89 -7.89 0.47
N THR A 387 -15.02 -6.93 0.10
CA THR A 387 -13.58 -7.13 -0.17
C THR A 387 -13.30 -8.14 -1.28
N THR A 388 -14.29 -8.33 -2.16
CA THR A 388 -14.13 -9.19 -3.33
C THR A 388 -13.34 -8.45 -4.40
N VAL A 389 -12.31 -9.09 -4.93
CA VAL A 389 -11.57 -8.56 -6.08
C VAL A 389 -12.47 -8.66 -7.31
N LEU A 390 -12.79 -7.50 -7.89
CA LEU A 390 -13.64 -7.37 -9.07
C LEU A 390 -12.83 -7.48 -10.37
N SER A 391 -11.62 -6.95 -10.37
CA SER A 391 -10.68 -7.02 -11.49
C SER A 391 -9.23 -6.92 -11.02
N GLY A 392 -8.29 -7.44 -11.82
CA GLY A 392 -6.88 -7.50 -11.46
C GLY A 392 -6.56 -8.69 -10.54
N SER A 393 -5.44 -8.63 -9.83
CA SER A 393 -5.00 -9.71 -8.94
C SER A 393 -4.18 -9.15 -7.78
N LYS A 394 -4.35 -9.73 -6.61
CA LYS A 394 -3.49 -9.52 -5.43
C LYS A 394 -2.14 -10.24 -5.61
N ASP A 395 -2.11 -11.27 -6.44
CA ASP A 395 -0.94 -12.09 -6.69
C ASP A 395 -0.20 -11.62 -7.96
N GLY A 396 0.99 -11.11 -7.77
CA GLY A 396 1.90 -10.74 -8.83
C GLY A 396 1.79 -9.29 -9.30
N ALA A 397 2.95 -8.64 -9.37
CA ALA A 397 3.06 -7.27 -9.87
C ALA A 397 2.89 -7.24 -11.39
N THR A 398 2.16 -6.24 -11.87
CA THR A 398 1.96 -5.93 -13.29
C THR A 398 2.56 -4.56 -13.60
N THR A 399 2.79 -4.30 -14.89
CA THR A 399 3.16 -2.97 -15.39
C THR A 399 1.96 -2.36 -16.10
N PHE A 400 1.69 -1.10 -15.82
CA PHE A 400 0.61 -0.35 -16.44
C PHE A 400 1.00 1.12 -16.60
N THR A 401 0.30 1.84 -17.46
CA THR A 401 0.53 3.26 -17.71
C THR A 401 -0.76 4.01 -17.42
N GLU A 402 -0.63 5.11 -16.70
CA GLU A 402 -1.71 6.05 -16.45
C GLU A 402 -1.36 7.40 -17.09
N ARG A 403 -2.37 8.17 -17.47
CA ARG A 403 -2.21 9.47 -18.06
C ARG A 403 -3.03 10.48 -17.30
N TRP A 404 -2.36 11.52 -16.77
CA TRP A 404 -2.98 12.53 -15.93
C TRP A 404 -2.86 13.90 -16.55
N THR A 405 -3.88 14.74 -16.34
CA THR A 405 -3.81 16.16 -16.65
C THR A 405 -3.72 16.93 -15.34
N LEU A 406 -2.67 17.73 -15.20
CA LEU A 406 -2.51 18.68 -14.12
C LEU A 406 -2.84 20.08 -14.62
N ALA A 407 -3.55 20.86 -13.80
CA ALA A 407 -3.89 22.26 -14.07
C ALA A 407 -3.13 23.19 -13.11
N LEU A 408 -2.81 24.38 -13.60
CA LEU A 408 -2.16 25.45 -12.82
C LEU A 408 -3.24 26.22 -12.05
N ASP A 409 -3.91 25.57 -11.10
CA ASP A 409 -5.00 26.13 -10.28
C ASP A 409 -4.88 25.77 -8.80
N GLY A 410 -3.74 25.21 -8.41
CA GLY A 410 -3.42 24.84 -7.03
C GLY A 410 -2.98 26.01 -6.15
N PRO A 411 -2.78 25.78 -4.85
CA PRO A 411 -2.22 26.76 -3.92
C PRO A 411 -0.75 27.06 -4.24
N PRO A 412 -0.16 28.11 -3.66
CA PRO A 412 1.22 28.53 -3.96
C PRO A 412 2.28 27.42 -3.75
N ASP A 413 2.14 26.63 -2.71
CA ASP A 413 3.04 25.51 -2.36
C ASP A 413 2.84 24.28 -3.27
N ALA A 414 1.68 24.16 -3.93
CA ALA A 414 1.37 23.10 -4.88
C ALA A 414 0.60 23.66 -6.10
N PRO A 415 1.23 24.51 -6.94
CA PRO A 415 0.53 25.27 -7.97
C PRO A 415 -0.08 24.41 -9.08
N TRP A 416 0.48 23.22 -9.31
CA TRP A 416 -0.02 22.24 -10.25
C TRP A 416 -0.78 21.12 -9.54
N ARG A 417 -2.02 20.88 -9.94
CA ARG A 417 -2.91 19.91 -9.30
C ARG A 417 -3.55 18.98 -10.35
N ILE A 418 -3.68 17.68 -10.03
CA ILE A 418 -4.36 16.72 -10.91
C ILE A 418 -5.85 17.10 -11.03
N VAL A 419 -6.34 17.23 -12.27
CA VAL A 419 -7.74 17.57 -12.54
C VAL A 419 -8.49 16.48 -13.26
N THR A 420 -7.83 15.65 -14.05
CA THR A 420 -8.43 14.46 -14.68
C THR A 420 -7.39 13.32 -14.84
N ALA A 421 -7.87 12.09 -14.92
CA ALA A 421 -7.11 10.89 -15.26
C ALA A 421 -7.80 10.12 -16.40
N VAL A 422 -6.99 9.50 -17.30
CA VAL A 422 -7.47 8.70 -18.44
C VAL A 422 -6.72 7.39 -18.54
#